data_7965e2a3a3bc9f767ce1d87f2f43402c
#
_entry.id   7965e2a3a3bc9f767ce1d87f2f43402c
#
_cell.length_a   1.000
_cell.length_b   1.000
_cell.length_c   1.000
_cell.angle_alpha   90.00
_cell.angle_beta   90.00
_cell.angle_gamma   90.00
#
_symmetry.space_group_name_H-M   'P 1'
#
loop_
_entity.id
_entity.type
_entity.pdbx_description
1 polymer ?
#
loop_
_entity_poly.entity_id
_entity_poly.type
_entity_poly.pdbx_seq_one_letter_code
_entity_poly.pdbx_strand_id
1 'polypeptide(L)'
;ALSIDFSVESIRDGELKRVSFNRGEIIKDYSLEKSDQENGTRIIFKPDIEIFKKFKFRDTYLEKMFWNYCYLNRNLTIDYNGAKFISKNGLKDLLEANMDGSPLYPIVHLEGDDIEVAFTHSRGYGEDYSSFVNGQHTTQGGTHQSAFREAIAKVIKDFFNKYEPVDIRQGIVAAVSIKVIEPVFESQTKTKLGSTEIEPNGKSVRGFVMDFLKEKLDNFLHKNPEVVKQMEFKIKQSEKERKELSGIRKLARERAKKVSLHNKKLRDCKIHFNDFKNERREET
;
A
#
# COMPACT_ATOMS: atom_id res chain seq x y z
N ALA A 1 9.15 -2.85 -30.14
CA ALA A 1 10.60 -2.92 -29.95
C ALA A 1 11.08 -4.15 -29.18
N LEU A 2 10.28 -4.70 -28.24
CA LEU A 2 10.68 -5.86 -27.41
C LEU A 2 10.19 -7.21 -27.98
N SER A 3 9.48 -7.18 -29.10
CA SER A 3 8.90 -8.38 -29.72
C SER A 3 9.50 -8.60 -31.11
N ILE A 4 9.78 -9.86 -31.45
CA ILE A 4 10.16 -10.22 -32.81
C ILE A 4 8.95 -10.08 -33.74
N ASP A 5 7.78 -10.52 -33.32
CA ASP A 5 6.51 -10.33 -34.03
C ASP A 5 5.53 -9.64 -33.08
N PHE A 6 4.79 -8.65 -33.62
CA PHE A 6 3.73 -7.95 -32.92
C PHE A 6 2.62 -7.62 -33.91
N SER A 7 1.39 -7.90 -33.55
CA SER A 7 0.23 -7.46 -34.32
C SER A 7 -0.84 -6.89 -33.40
N VAL A 8 -1.51 -5.85 -33.87
CA VAL A 8 -2.66 -5.24 -33.21
C VAL A 8 -3.83 -5.19 -34.18
N GLU A 9 -4.99 -5.60 -33.71
CA GLU A 9 -6.27 -5.45 -34.36
C GLU A 9 -7.15 -4.60 -33.44
N SER A 10 -7.78 -3.56 -33.99
CA SER A 10 -8.78 -2.75 -33.29
C SER A 10 -10.07 -2.76 -34.04
N ILE A 11 -11.15 -3.10 -33.34
CA ILE A 11 -12.52 -3.10 -33.90
C ILE A 11 -13.29 -2.04 -33.13
N ARG A 12 -13.85 -1.10 -33.88
CA ARG A 12 -14.66 -0.03 -33.32
C ARG A 12 -15.74 0.40 -34.29
N ASP A 13 -16.98 0.41 -33.82
CA ASP A 13 -18.15 0.92 -34.52
C ASP A 13 -18.35 0.29 -35.92
N GLY A 14 -18.07 -1.03 -36.03
CA GLY A 14 -18.20 -1.80 -37.26
C GLY A 14 -17.01 -1.68 -38.22
N GLU A 15 -15.89 -1.09 -37.77
CA GLU A 15 -14.67 -0.98 -38.55
C GLU A 15 -13.51 -1.73 -37.88
N LEU A 16 -12.72 -2.45 -38.68
CA LEU A 16 -11.53 -3.19 -38.28
C LEU A 16 -10.27 -2.57 -38.89
N LYS A 17 -9.32 -2.22 -38.06
CA LYS A 17 -7.95 -1.85 -38.46
C LYS A 17 -6.96 -2.83 -37.88
N ARG A 18 -6.02 -3.30 -38.73
CA ARG A 18 -4.92 -4.20 -38.31
C ARG A 18 -3.59 -3.66 -38.77
N VAL A 19 -2.57 -3.78 -37.89
CA VAL A 19 -1.19 -3.44 -38.19
C VAL A 19 -0.28 -4.53 -37.65
N SER A 20 0.73 -4.92 -38.44
CA SER A 20 1.74 -5.91 -38.03
C SER A 20 3.14 -5.31 -38.04
N PHE A 21 3.94 -5.68 -37.06
CA PHE A 21 5.30 -5.17 -36.85
C PHE A 21 6.28 -6.33 -36.67
N ASN A 22 7.54 -6.11 -37.06
CA ASN A 22 8.66 -6.95 -36.70
C ASN A 22 9.73 -6.07 -36.05
N ARG A 23 10.14 -6.40 -34.82
CA ARG A 23 11.13 -5.65 -34.03
C ARG A 23 10.89 -4.13 -33.96
N GLY A 24 9.62 -3.72 -34.04
CA GLY A 24 9.20 -2.32 -33.99
C GLY A 24 9.00 -1.63 -35.33
N GLU A 25 9.40 -2.25 -36.42
CA GLU A 25 9.16 -1.77 -37.79
C GLU A 25 7.83 -2.28 -38.33
N ILE A 26 7.07 -1.42 -39.00
CA ILE A 26 5.80 -1.80 -39.63
C ILE A 26 6.10 -2.70 -40.84
N ILE A 27 5.66 -3.96 -40.77
CA ILE A 27 5.77 -4.89 -41.90
C ILE A 27 4.55 -4.78 -42.80
N LYS A 28 3.36 -4.58 -42.20
CA LYS A 28 2.12 -4.51 -42.93
C LYS A 28 1.10 -3.63 -42.19
N ASP A 29 0.63 -2.63 -42.91
CA ASP A 29 -0.53 -1.82 -42.56
C ASP A 29 -1.69 -2.20 -43.45
N TYR A 30 -2.71 -2.84 -42.87
CA TYR A 30 -3.88 -3.29 -43.63
C TYR A 30 -4.87 -2.14 -43.82
N SER A 31 -5.59 -2.16 -44.93
CA SER A 31 -6.68 -1.22 -45.16
C SER A 31 -7.78 -1.38 -44.10
N LEU A 32 -8.55 -0.33 -43.89
CA LEU A 32 -9.73 -0.37 -43.04
C LEU A 32 -10.79 -1.30 -43.66
N GLU A 33 -11.30 -2.22 -42.86
CA GLU A 33 -12.27 -3.23 -43.30
C GLU A 33 -13.57 -3.10 -42.47
N LYS A 34 -14.70 -3.46 -42.99
CA LYS A 34 -15.95 -3.58 -42.22
C LYS A 34 -15.92 -4.87 -41.41
N SER A 35 -16.47 -4.83 -40.22
CA SER A 35 -16.51 -5.97 -39.30
C SER A 35 -17.82 -5.98 -38.51
N ASP A 36 -18.42 -7.17 -38.40
CA ASP A 36 -19.62 -7.41 -37.60
C ASP A 36 -19.24 -7.86 -36.15
N GLN A 37 -17.95 -7.85 -35.80
CA GLN A 37 -17.48 -8.22 -34.45
C GLN A 37 -17.72 -7.08 -33.47
N GLU A 38 -17.83 -7.44 -32.18
CA GLU A 38 -17.95 -6.46 -31.09
C GLU A 38 -16.71 -5.58 -31.00
N ASN A 39 -16.90 -4.35 -30.47
CA ASN A 39 -15.81 -3.42 -30.21
C ASN A 39 -14.77 -4.06 -29.32
N GLY A 40 -13.52 -3.96 -29.72
CA GLY A 40 -12.43 -4.56 -28.94
C GLY A 40 -11.05 -4.36 -29.54
N THR A 41 -10.03 -4.78 -28.80
CA THR A 41 -8.64 -4.76 -29.26
C THR A 41 -8.01 -6.13 -29.02
N ARG A 42 -7.38 -6.68 -30.07
CA ARG A 42 -6.59 -7.91 -29.99
C ARG A 42 -5.12 -7.57 -30.20
N ILE A 43 -4.30 -7.99 -29.25
CA ILE A 43 -2.85 -7.86 -29.32
C ILE A 43 -2.24 -9.24 -29.30
N ILE A 44 -1.37 -9.54 -30.29
CA ILE A 44 -0.59 -10.78 -30.35
C ILE A 44 0.87 -10.37 -30.42
N PHE A 45 1.70 -10.93 -29.55
CA PHE A 45 3.13 -10.66 -29.58
C PHE A 45 3.96 -11.89 -29.24
N LYS A 46 5.15 -11.94 -29.79
CA LYS A 46 6.17 -12.92 -29.48
C LYS A 46 7.43 -12.20 -28.98
N PRO A 47 7.84 -12.40 -27.73
CA PRO A 47 9.05 -11.78 -27.21
C PRO A 47 10.28 -12.12 -28.05
N ASP A 48 11.18 -11.14 -28.24
CA ASP A 48 12.41 -11.36 -29.00
C ASP A 48 13.40 -12.17 -28.18
N ILE A 49 13.78 -13.35 -28.69
CA ILE A 49 14.71 -14.26 -28.04
C ILE A 49 16.14 -13.72 -27.94
N GLU A 50 16.51 -12.77 -28.81
CA GLU A 50 17.82 -12.10 -28.74
C GLU A 50 17.90 -11.18 -27.53
N ILE A 51 16.74 -10.58 -27.12
CA ILE A 51 16.63 -9.70 -25.96
C ILE A 51 16.42 -10.52 -24.69
N PHE A 52 15.42 -11.42 -24.70
CA PHE A 52 14.97 -12.11 -23.51
C PHE A 52 15.55 -13.53 -23.32
N LYS A 53 16.34 -14.02 -24.25
CA LYS A 53 16.99 -15.36 -24.25
C LYS A 53 16.06 -16.52 -23.83
N LYS A 54 15.84 -16.70 -22.53
CA LYS A 54 14.95 -17.73 -21.94
C LYS A 54 13.70 -17.08 -21.34
N PHE A 55 12.81 -16.57 -22.19
CA PHE A 55 11.57 -15.96 -21.74
C PHE A 55 10.52 -17.02 -21.39
N LYS A 56 9.90 -16.89 -20.23
CA LYS A 56 8.73 -17.65 -19.83
C LYS A 56 7.83 -16.77 -18.95
N PHE A 57 6.55 -16.71 -19.28
CA PHE A 57 5.54 -16.14 -18.38
C PHE A 57 5.46 -16.99 -17.10
N ARG A 58 5.33 -16.32 -15.96
CA ARG A 58 5.12 -16.98 -14.67
C ARG A 58 3.70 -16.71 -14.21
N ASP A 59 2.88 -17.75 -14.19
CA ASP A 59 1.45 -17.66 -13.89
C ASP A 59 1.20 -16.97 -12.54
N THR A 60 1.97 -17.28 -11.50
CA THR A 60 1.84 -16.67 -10.17
C THR A 60 1.98 -15.14 -10.16
N TYR A 61 2.83 -14.58 -11.04
CA TYR A 61 2.94 -13.12 -11.17
C TYR A 61 1.79 -12.52 -11.97
N LEU A 62 1.36 -13.21 -13.03
CA LEU A 62 0.24 -12.78 -13.85
C LEU A 62 -1.07 -12.80 -13.05
N GLU A 63 -1.35 -13.88 -12.35
CA GLU A 63 -2.54 -14.02 -11.51
C GLU A 63 -2.61 -12.93 -10.43
N LYS A 64 -1.49 -12.66 -9.74
CA LYS A 64 -1.43 -11.57 -8.77
C LYS A 64 -1.71 -10.22 -9.40
N MET A 65 -1.21 -9.99 -10.61
CA MET A 65 -1.44 -8.75 -11.36
C MET A 65 -2.91 -8.65 -11.80
N PHE A 66 -3.52 -9.74 -12.28
CA PHE A 66 -4.91 -9.78 -12.67
C PHE A 66 -5.85 -9.51 -11.50
N TRP A 67 -5.60 -10.11 -10.35
CA TRP A 67 -6.34 -9.81 -9.13
C TRP A 67 -6.23 -8.34 -8.75
N ASN A 68 -5.04 -7.74 -8.79
CA ASN A 68 -4.89 -6.31 -8.51
C ASN A 68 -5.72 -5.45 -9.48
N TYR A 69 -5.72 -5.77 -10.78
CA TYR A 69 -6.56 -5.05 -11.74
C TYR A 69 -8.05 -5.21 -11.44
N CYS A 70 -8.50 -6.41 -11.08
CA CYS A 70 -9.90 -6.65 -10.73
C CYS A 70 -10.30 -5.93 -9.43
N TYR A 71 -9.43 -5.88 -8.42
CA TYR A 71 -9.69 -5.15 -7.17
C TYR A 71 -9.77 -3.64 -7.38
N LEU A 72 -9.00 -3.10 -8.33
CA LEU A 72 -8.99 -1.67 -8.63
C LEU A 72 -10.06 -1.24 -9.64
N ASN A 73 -10.64 -2.19 -10.36
CA ASN A 73 -11.68 -1.95 -11.37
C ASN A 73 -12.82 -2.95 -11.16
N ARG A 74 -13.76 -2.57 -10.31
CA ARG A 74 -14.93 -3.42 -10.01
C ARG A 74 -15.66 -3.85 -11.27
N ASN A 75 -16.09 -5.11 -11.29
CA ASN A 75 -16.75 -5.75 -12.42
C ASN A 75 -15.87 -5.96 -13.69
N LEU A 76 -14.60 -5.58 -13.67
CA LEU A 76 -13.67 -6.02 -14.70
C LEU A 76 -13.51 -7.54 -14.61
N THR A 77 -13.76 -8.22 -15.72
CA THR A 77 -13.52 -9.66 -15.85
C THR A 77 -12.26 -9.87 -16.68
N ILE A 78 -11.30 -10.60 -16.13
CA ILE A 78 -10.11 -11.05 -16.85
C ILE A 78 -10.24 -12.56 -17.02
N ASP A 79 -10.16 -13.04 -18.25
CA ASP A 79 -10.09 -14.47 -18.58
C ASP A 79 -8.64 -14.81 -18.96
N TYR A 80 -8.02 -15.70 -18.20
CA TYR A 80 -6.67 -16.18 -18.45
C TYR A 80 -6.68 -17.70 -18.58
N ASN A 81 -6.51 -18.20 -19.79
CA ASN A 81 -6.53 -19.63 -20.11
C ASN A 81 -7.79 -20.35 -19.61
N GLY A 82 -8.96 -19.67 -19.64
CA GLY A 82 -10.23 -20.19 -19.15
C GLY A 82 -10.49 -19.98 -17.64
N ALA A 83 -9.51 -19.51 -16.87
CA ALA A 83 -9.72 -19.08 -15.49
C ALA A 83 -10.18 -17.62 -15.44
N LYS A 84 -11.29 -17.36 -14.74
CA LYS A 84 -11.88 -16.02 -14.64
C LYS A 84 -11.53 -15.34 -13.34
N PHE A 85 -11.08 -14.09 -13.43
CA PHE A 85 -10.78 -13.21 -12.33
C PHE A 85 -11.79 -12.06 -12.35
N ILE A 86 -12.46 -11.82 -11.25
CA ILE A 86 -13.44 -10.74 -11.10
C ILE A 86 -13.57 -10.37 -9.61
N SER A 87 -13.63 -9.07 -9.31
CA SER A 87 -13.95 -8.54 -7.98
C SER A 87 -15.21 -7.69 -8.06
N LYS A 88 -16.09 -7.85 -7.06
CA LYS A 88 -17.33 -7.06 -6.94
C LYS A 88 -17.18 -5.93 -5.93
N ASN A 89 -16.35 -6.12 -4.91
CA ASN A 89 -16.24 -5.19 -3.77
C ASN A 89 -14.90 -4.45 -3.72
N GLY A 90 -14.07 -4.54 -4.78
CA GLY A 90 -12.85 -3.74 -4.92
C GLY A 90 -11.81 -3.97 -3.82
N LEU A 91 -11.35 -2.91 -3.18
CA LEU A 91 -10.32 -2.98 -2.12
C LEU A 91 -10.77 -3.80 -0.90
N LYS A 92 -12.07 -3.97 -0.68
CA LYS A 92 -12.57 -4.85 0.37
C LYS A 92 -12.21 -6.30 0.08
N ASP A 93 -12.47 -6.78 -1.15
CA ASP A 93 -12.10 -8.14 -1.56
C ASP A 93 -10.58 -8.35 -1.51
N LEU A 94 -9.79 -7.33 -1.84
CA LEU A 94 -8.33 -7.36 -1.73
C LEU A 94 -7.88 -7.62 -0.29
N LEU A 95 -8.46 -6.92 0.68
CA LEU A 95 -8.11 -7.13 2.09
C LEU A 95 -8.55 -8.51 2.59
N GLU A 96 -9.75 -8.95 2.22
CA GLU A 96 -10.26 -10.28 2.58
C GLU A 96 -9.35 -11.41 2.04
N ALA A 97 -8.82 -11.24 0.82
CA ALA A 97 -7.94 -12.24 0.18
C ALA A 97 -6.51 -12.26 0.74
N ASN A 98 -5.98 -11.12 1.17
CA ASN A 98 -4.59 -10.99 1.58
C ASN A 98 -4.37 -11.02 3.10
N MET A 99 -5.44 -10.94 3.89
CA MET A 99 -5.33 -10.87 5.34
C MET A 99 -5.14 -12.27 5.96
N ASP A 100 -4.15 -12.39 6.84
CA ASP A 100 -3.98 -13.57 7.66
C ASP A 100 -5.06 -13.64 8.77
N GLY A 101 -6.04 -14.51 8.60
CA GLY A 101 -7.14 -14.71 9.53
C GLY A 101 -8.34 -13.79 9.31
N SER A 102 -9.25 -13.76 10.28
CA SER A 102 -10.51 -13.00 10.19
C SER A 102 -10.34 -11.56 10.67
N PRO A 103 -11.02 -10.59 10.06
CA PRO A 103 -11.08 -9.22 10.56
C PRO A 103 -11.74 -9.18 11.95
N LEU A 104 -11.29 -8.27 12.82
CA LEU A 104 -11.88 -8.09 14.15
C LEU A 104 -13.25 -7.44 14.08
N TYR A 105 -13.51 -6.67 13.04
CA TYR A 105 -14.79 -6.05 12.72
C TYR A 105 -14.94 -5.94 11.21
N PRO A 106 -16.16 -5.75 10.67
CA PRO A 106 -16.38 -5.59 9.25
C PRO A 106 -15.43 -4.56 8.64
N ILE A 107 -14.84 -4.89 7.49
CA ILE A 107 -13.91 -3.99 6.79
C ILE A 107 -14.61 -2.66 6.53
N VAL A 108 -14.02 -1.59 7.02
CA VAL A 108 -14.42 -0.21 6.70
C VAL A 108 -14.02 0.07 5.26
N HIS A 109 -14.98 0.41 4.41
CA HIS A 109 -14.75 0.70 3.00
C HIS A 109 -15.34 2.07 2.68
N LEU A 110 -14.51 2.99 2.20
CA LEU A 110 -14.88 4.38 1.93
C LEU A 110 -14.46 4.74 0.51
N GLU A 111 -15.35 5.39 -0.21
CA GLU A 111 -15.17 5.74 -1.60
C GLU A 111 -15.37 7.24 -1.84
N GLY A 112 -14.56 7.79 -2.74
CA GLY A 112 -14.66 9.11 -3.32
C GLY A 112 -14.31 9.04 -4.81
N ASP A 113 -14.36 10.16 -5.53
CA ASP A 113 -14.16 10.20 -6.98
C ASP A 113 -12.76 9.73 -7.40
N ASP A 114 -11.73 10.16 -6.67
CA ASP A 114 -10.33 9.87 -6.98
C ASP A 114 -9.58 9.19 -5.83
N ILE A 115 -10.32 8.66 -4.85
CA ILE A 115 -9.76 7.95 -3.72
C ILE A 115 -10.69 6.83 -3.26
N GLU A 116 -10.12 5.66 -3.00
CA GLU A 116 -10.79 4.54 -2.38
C GLU A 116 -9.91 4.01 -1.26
N VAL A 117 -10.48 3.73 -0.10
CA VAL A 117 -9.77 3.16 1.03
C VAL A 117 -10.57 2.03 1.66
N ALA A 118 -9.86 1.01 2.11
CA ALA A 118 -10.43 -0.07 2.90
C ALA A 118 -9.49 -0.37 4.07
N PHE A 119 -10.03 -0.66 5.26
CA PHE A 119 -9.22 -1.07 6.39
C PHE A 119 -10.01 -1.83 7.45
N THR A 120 -9.29 -2.59 8.23
CA THR A 120 -9.77 -3.25 9.45
C THR A 120 -8.59 -3.45 10.41
N HIS A 121 -8.84 -4.04 11.57
CA HIS A 121 -7.78 -4.57 12.43
C HIS A 121 -7.79 -6.10 12.42
N SER A 122 -6.61 -6.67 12.51
CA SER A 122 -6.38 -8.09 12.74
C SER A 122 -5.94 -8.35 14.19
N ARG A 123 -5.87 -9.62 14.57
CA ARG A 123 -5.28 -10.01 15.85
C ARG A 123 -3.74 -9.93 15.85
N GLY A 124 -3.15 -9.76 14.67
CA GLY A 124 -1.71 -9.66 14.48
C GLY A 124 -1.09 -8.39 15.04
N TYR A 125 0.22 -8.34 14.95
CA TYR A 125 1.03 -7.17 15.32
C TYR A 125 1.52 -6.45 14.07
N GLY A 126 1.91 -5.18 14.24
CA GLY A 126 2.44 -4.37 13.15
C GLY A 126 1.34 -3.68 12.34
N GLU A 127 1.72 -3.26 11.17
CA GLU A 127 0.88 -2.51 10.24
C GLU A 127 1.08 -3.11 8.84
N ASP A 128 0.00 -3.40 8.12
CA ASP A 128 0.02 -3.90 6.75
C ASP A 128 -0.73 -2.94 5.83
N TYR A 129 -0.06 -2.46 4.78
CA TYR A 129 -0.60 -1.51 3.83
C TYR A 129 -0.38 -1.94 2.39
N SER A 130 -1.48 -2.04 1.65
CA SER A 130 -1.46 -2.12 0.18
C SER A 130 -1.80 -0.76 -0.41
N SER A 131 -0.96 -0.22 -1.30
CA SER A 131 -1.17 1.10 -1.86
C SER A 131 -1.07 1.14 -3.37
N PHE A 132 -1.92 1.97 -4.00
CA PHE A 132 -2.08 2.04 -5.45
C PHE A 132 -2.21 3.49 -5.91
N VAL A 133 -1.65 3.77 -7.09
CA VAL A 133 -1.76 5.07 -7.78
C VAL A 133 -2.09 4.80 -9.24
N ASN A 134 -3.21 5.34 -9.74
CA ASN A 134 -3.64 5.17 -11.13
C ASN A 134 -3.66 3.70 -11.59
N GLY A 135 -4.09 2.78 -10.71
CA GLY A 135 -4.10 1.35 -11.00
C GLY A 135 -2.74 0.63 -10.83
N GLN A 136 -1.66 1.36 -10.53
CA GLN A 136 -0.33 0.79 -10.33
C GLN A 136 -0.09 0.46 -8.85
N HIS A 137 0.29 -0.78 -8.54
CA HIS A 137 0.67 -1.18 -7.18
C HIS A 137 2.02 -0.56 -6.77
N THR A 138 2.00 0.25 -5.74
CA THR A 138 3.20 0.90 -5.19
C THR A 138 3.74 0.08 -4.01
N THR A 139 4.53 -0.95 -4.31
CA THR A 139 5.03 -1.93 -3.33
C THR A 139 5.92 -1.33 -2.24
N GLN A 140 6.48 -0.15 -2.47
CA GLN A 140 7.29 0.62 -1.51
C GLN A 140 6.51 1.82 -0.95
N GLY A 141 5.21 1.90 -1.23
CA GLY A 141 4.35 2.99 -0.76
C GLY A 141 4.59 4.31 -1.46
N GLY A 142 4.77 5.36 -0.67
CA GLY A 142 4.99 6.72 -1.13
C GLY A 142 4.20 7.75 -0.32
N THR A 143 4.07 8.95 -0.87
CA THR A 143 3.42 10.09 -0.21
C THR A 143 1.98 9.80 0.18
N HIS A 144 1.21 9.12 -0.68
CA HIS A 144 -0.19 8.77 -0.44
C HIS A 144 -0.37 7.75 0.68
N GLN A 145 0.48 6.71 0.74
CA GLN A 145 0.43 5.73 1.84
C GLN A 145 0.82 6.38 3.17
N SER A 146 1.83 7.25 3.16
CA SER A 146 2.24 8.00 4.35
C SER A 146 1.14 8.94 4.82
N ALA A 147 0.48 9.64 3.90
CA ALA A 147 -0.66 10.50 4.16
C ALA A 147 -1.85 9.70 4.75
N PHE A 148 -2.16 8.56 4.17
CA PHE A 148 -3.22 7.68 4.64
C PHE A 148 -2.94 7.15 6.05
N ARG A 149 -1.72 6.66 6.30
CA ARG A 149 -1.26 6.17 7.60
C ARG A 149 -1.35 7.23 8.70
N GLU A 150 -1.02 8.47 8.38
CA GLU A 150 -1.16 9.61 9.29
C GLU A 150 -2.63 9.97 9.52
N ALA A 151 -3.39 10.10 8.44
CA ALA A 151 -4.77 10.59 8.47
C ALA A 151 -5.70 9.64 9.22
N ILE A 152 -5.61 8.32 8.98
CA ILE A 152 -6.43 7.33 9.68
C ILE A 152 -6.19 7.38 11.20
N ALA A 153 -4.93 7.44 11.61
CA ALA A 153 -4.58 7.52 13.03
C ALA A 153 -5.07 8.83 13.68
N LYS A 154 -4.99 9.95 12.94
CA LYS A 154 -5.44 11.24 13.42
C LYS A 154 -6.95 11.30 13.58
N VAL A 155 -7.72 10.88 12.56
CA VAL A 155 -9.19 10.92 12.62
C VAL A 155 -9.71 10.02 13.75
N ILE A 156 -9.18 8.80 13.89
CA ILE A 156 -9.58 7.90 14.98
C ILE A 156 -9.18 8.47 16.35
N LYS A 157 -8.00 9.07 16.47
CA LYS A 157 -7.57 9.74 17.70
C LYS A 157 -8.51 10.89 18.06
N ASP A 158 -8.83 11.74 17.11
CA ASP A 158 -9.71 12.91 17.30
C ASP A 158 -11.12 12.45 17.70
N PHE A 159 -11.65 11.37 17.09
CA PHE A 159 -12.95 10.79 17.42
C PHE A 159 -13.03 10.29 18.88
N PHE A 160 -12.03 9.55 19.35
CA PHE A 160 -12.00 9.06 20.72
C PHE A 160 -11.48 10.09 21.74
N ASN A 161 -10.86 11.17 21.28
CA ASN A 161 -10.15 12.18 22.08
C ASN A 161 -9.13 11.58 23.07
N LYS A 162 -8.54 10.44 22.72
CA LYS A 162 -7.56 9.69 23.52
C LYS A 162 -6.77 8.75 22.61
N TYR A 163 -5.89 7.97 23.16
CA TYR A 163 -5.02 7.02 22.49
C TYR A 163 -3.84 7.64 21.72
N GLU A 164 -2.77 6.88 21.64
CA GLU A 164 -1.62 7.23 20.85
C GLU A 164 -1.73 6.68 19.42
N PRO A 165 -1.24 7.37 18.39
CA PRO A 165 -1.28 6.90 17.01
C PRO A 165 -0.69 5.50 16.80
N VAL A 166 0.32 5.12 17.58
CA VAL A 166 0.94 3.80 17.49
C VAL A 166 -0.01 2.70 17.96
N ASP A 167 -0.84 2.94 18.98
CA ASP A 167 -1.81 1.98 19.49
C ASP A 167 -2.97 1.81 18.52
N ILE A 168 -3.39 2.90 17.85
CA ILE A 168 -4.44 2.91 16.84
C ILE A 168 -4.01 2.09 15.62
N ARG A 169 -2.76 2.18 15.20
CA ARG A 169 -2.28 1.48 14.01
C ARG A 169 -1.84 0.03 14.27
N GLN A 170 -1.75 -0.37 15.52
CA GLN A 170 -1.31 -1.73 15.87
C GLN A 170 -2.31 -2.80 15.39
N GLY A 171 -1.86 -3.66 14.48
CA GLY A 171 -2.67 -4.70 13.86
C GLY A 171 -3.56 -4.22 12.73
N ILE A 172 -3.37 -3.00 12.22
CA ILE A 172 -4.14 -2.50 11.08
C ILE A 172 -3.74 -3.22 9.79
N VAL A 173 -4.75 -3.59 9.01
CA VAL A 173 -4.62 -4.09 7.64
C VAL A 173 -5.44 -3.14 6.77
N ALA A 174 -4.79 -2.50 5.81
CA ALA A 174 -5.38 -1.40 5.08
C ALA A 174 -4.95 -1.34 3.61
N ALA A 175 -5.82 -0.80 2.78
CA ALA A 175 -5.54 -0.52 1.38
C ALA A 175 -5.98 0.90 1.02
N VAL A 176 -5.20 1.55 0.17
CA VAL A 176 -5.50 2.88 -0.37
C VAL A 176 -5.20 2.93 -1.86
N SER A 177 -6.13 3.44 -2.63
CA SER A 177 -5.99 3.73 -4.06
C SER A 177 -6.34 5.18 -4.31
N ILE A 178 -5.47 5.91 -5.01
CA ILE A 178 -5.70 7.28 -5.43
C ILE A 178 -5.47 7.45 -6.93
N LYS A 179 -6.12 8.47 -7.51
CA LYS A 179 -5.79 8.96 -8.84
C LYS A 179 -5.03 10.28 -8.71
N VAL A 180 -3.95 10.39 -9.47
CA VAL A 180 -3.07 11.56 -9.49
C VAL A 180 -2.87 11.98 -10.94
N ILE A 181 -3.00 13.26 -11.24
CA ILE A 181 -2.69 13.81 -12.55
C ILE A 181 -1.17 13.98 -12.66
N GLU A 182 -0.57 13.41 -13.70
CA GLU A 182 0.89 13.44 -13.94
C GLU A 182 1.72 12.91 -12.75
N PRO A 183 1.52 11.67 -12.30
CA PRO A 183 2.21 11.16 -11.13
C PRO A 183 3.71 11.02 -11.36
N VAL A 184 4.50 11.53 -10.43
CA VAL A 184 5.96 11.36 -10.40
C VAL A 184 6.30 10.22 -9.44
N PHE A 185 7.05 9.23 -9.94
CA PHE A 185 7.54 8.10 -9.16
C PHE A 185 9.04 8.22 -8.93
N GLU A 186 9.55 7.67 -7.83
CA GLU A 186 10.99 7.70 -7.52
C GLU A 186 11.83 6.85 -8.50
N SER A 187 11.19 5.91 -9.21
CA SER A 187 11.85 5.03 -10.18
C SER A 187 10.93 4.66 -11.34
N GLN A 188 11.54 4.22 -12.45
CA GLN A 188 10.83 3.75 -13.64
C GLN A 188 9.95 2.50 -13.35
N THR A 189 10.25 1.73 -12.32
CA THR A 189 9.44 0.59 -11.88
C THR A 189 8.14 1.00 -11.18
N LYS A 190 7.94 2.30 -10.91
CA LYS A 190 6.75 2.89 -10.31
C LYS A 190 6.35 2.27 -8.97
N THR A 191 7.33 1.80 -8.21
CA THR A 191 7.10 1.13 -6.92
C THR A 191 6.83 2.09 -5.77
N LYS A 192 7.16 3.38 -5.93
CA LYS A 192 6.98 4.39 -4.89
C LYS A 192 6.56 5.73 -5.49
N LEU A 193 5.45 6.30 -4.98
CA LEU A 193 4.98 7.63 -5.39
C LEU A 193 5.82 8.72 -4.72
N GLY A 194 6.37 9.62 -5.52
CA GLY A 194 7.10 10.81 -5.09
C GLY A 194 6.28 12.10 -5.12
N SER A 195 5.19 12.17 -5.92
CA SER A 195 4.35 13.37 -6.02
C SER A 195 3.88 13.87 -4.66
N THR A 196 3.97 15.16 -4.43
CA THR A 196 3.47 15.85 -3.23
C THR A 196 2.08 16.44 -3.42
N GLU A 197 1.62 16.57 -4.67
CA GLU A 197 0.34 17.15 -5.07
C GLU A 197 -0.46 16.14 -5.92
N ILE A 198 -1.79 16.28 -5.91
CA ILE A 198 -2.71 15.43 -6.69
C ILE A 198 -2.69 15.83 -8.17
N GLU A 199 -2.52 17.12 -8.43
CA GLU A 199 -2.42 17.72 -9.75
C GLU A 199 -1.43 18.89 -9.70
N PRO A 200 -0.84 19.29 -10.83
CA PRO A 200 0.08 20.42 -10.87
C PRO A 200 -0.54 21.71 -10.29
N ASN A 201 0.13 22.30 -9.30
CA ASN A 201 -0.35 23.46 -8.53
C ASN A 201 -1.68 23.25 -7.81
N GLY A 202 -2.06 22.00 -7.56
CA GLY A 202 -3.30 21.65 -6.89
C GLY A 202 -3.12 21.34 -5.41
N LYS A 203 -4.07 20.61 -4.87
CA LYS A 203 -4.08 20.22 -3.47
C LYS A 203 -2.96 19.20 -3.17
N SER A 204 -2.32 19.35 -2.00
CA SER A 204 -1.34 18.34 -1.58
C SER A 204 -1.99 16.98 -1.36
N VAL A 205 -1.27 15.90 -1.72
CA VAL A 205 -1.68 14.50 -1.47
C VAL A 205 -2.07 14.30 0.00
N ARG A 206 -1.29 14.87 0.92
CA ARG A 206 -1.57 14.81 2.36
C ARG A 206 -2.88 15.50 2.73
N GLY A 207 -3.13 16.70 2.22
CA GLY A 207 -4.36 17.45 2.45
C GLY A 207 -5.58 16.73 1.85
N PHE A 208 -5.44 16.21 0.63
CA PHE A 208 -6.49 15.49 -0.07
C PHE A 208 -6.95 14.24 0.71
N VAL A 209 -6.02 13.38 1.11
CA VAL A 209 -6.32 12.17 1.88
C VAL A 209 -6.87 12.51 3.27
N MET A 210 -6.31 13.55 3.92
CA MET A 210 -6.76 13.97 5.25
C MET A 210 -8.20 14.47 5.24
N ASP A 211 -8.56 15.31 4.28
CA ASP A 211 -9.90 15.88 4.21
C ASP A 211 -10.94 14.82 3.85
N PHE A 212 -10.61 13.91 2.94
CA PHE A 212 -11.46 12.77 2.62
C PHE A 212 -11.75 11.91 3.86
N LEU A 213 -10.71 11.54 4.61
CA LEU A 213 -10.89 10.71 5.80
C LEU A 213 -11.61 11.46 6.93
N LYS A 214 -11.32 12.75 7.14
CA LYS A 214 -12.07 13.56 8.12
C LYS A 214 -13.56 13.57 7.84
N GLU A 215 -13.96 13.67 6.60
CA GLU A 215 -15.37 13.68 6.24
C GLU A 215 -15.97 12.25 6.30
N LYS A 216 -15.39 11.33 5.54
CA LYS A 216 -16.01 10.01 5.32
C LYS A 216 -15.85 9.06 6.51
N LEU A 217 -14.66 9.03 7.12
CA LEU A 217 -14.40 8.14 8.24
C LEU A 217 -15.11 8.62 9.51
N ASP A 218 -15.09 9.91 9.79
CA ASP A 218 -15.81 10.46 10.95
C ASP A 218 -17.31 10.17 10.86
N ASN A 219 -17.92 10.43 9.71
CA ASN A 219 -19.31 10.09 9.44
C ASN A 219 -19.59 8.57 9.58
N PHE A 220 -18.66 7.72 9.12
CA PHE A 220 -18.79 6.27 9.23
C PHE A 220 -18.77 5.83 10.70
N LEU A 221 -17.83 6.35 11.50
CA LEU A 221 -17.70 6.00 12.92
C LEU A 221 -18.98 6.38 13.71
N HIS A 222 -19.54 7.54 13.46
CA HIS A 222 -20.80 7.95 14.10
C HIS A 222 -21.99 7.05 13.72
N LYS A 223 -22.03 6.50 12.51
CA LYS A 223 -23.11 5.64 12.03
C LYS A 223 -22.97 4.17 12.44
N ASN A 224 -21.77 3.72 12.85
CA ASN A 224 -21.49 2.31 13.09
C ASN A 224 -20.94 2.03 14.50
N PRO A 225 -21.75 2.20 15.57
CA PRO A 225 -21.29 2.10 16.95
C PRO A 225 -20.72 0.72 17.31
N GLU A 226 -21.17 -0.36 16.66
CA GLU A 226 -20.65 -1.71 16.92
C GLU A 226 -19.22 -1.88 16.39
N VAL A 227 -18.92 -1.33 15.22
CA VAL A 227 -17.55 -1.28 14.68
C VAL A 227 -16.64 -0.46 15.59
N VAL A 228 -17.14 0.69 16.06
CA VAL A 228 -16.42 1.57 16.99
C VAL A 228 -16.06 0.86 18.29
N LYS A 229 -16.98 0.10 18.89
CA LYS A 229 -16.73 -0.68 20.12
C LYS A 229 -15.62 -1.72 19.92
N GLN A 230 -15.65 -2.46 18.79
CA GLN A 230 -14.65 -3.48 18.48
C GLN A 230 -13.28 -2.86 18.19
N MET A 231 -13.26 -1.74 17.45
CA MET A 231 -12.06 -0.95 17.18
C MET A 231 -11.46 -0.42 18.49
N GLU A 232 -12.27 0.19 19.36
CA GLU A 232 -11.83 0.69 20.65
C GLU A 232 -11.25 -0.41 21.53
N PHE A 233 -11.90 -1.58 21.55
CA PHE A 233 -11.39 -2.74 22.30
C PHE A 233 -9.98 -3.13 21.86
N LYS A 234 -9.73 -3.22 20.54
CA LYS A 234 -8.41 -3.53 19.99
C LYS A 234 -7.38 -2.46 20.36
N ILE A 235 -7.74 -1.19 20.24
CA ILE A 235 -6.83 -0.07 20.56
C ILE A 235 -6.47 -0.09 22.06
N LYS A 236 -7.45 -0.32 22.95
CA LYS A 236 -7.21 -0.47 24.41
C LYS A 236 -6.27 -1.64 24.72
N GLN A 237 -6.45 -2.77 24.04
CA GLN A 237 -5.58 -3.92 24.19
C GLN A 237 -4.15 -3.56 23.76
N SER A 238 -3.97 -2.91 22.61
CA SER A 238 -2.67 -2.47 22.09
C SER A 238 -1.97 -1.47 23.04
N GLU A 239 -2.73 -0.53 23.60
CA GLU A 239 -2.22 0.42 24.59
C GLU A 239 -1.72 -0.30 25.85
N LYS A 240 -2.49 -1.27 26.37
CA LYS A 240 -2.13 -2.06 27.55
C LYS A 240 -0.85 -2.84 27.31
N GLU A 241 -0.77 -3.58 26.20
CA GLU A 241 0.42 -4.34 25.81
C GLU A 241 1.65 -3.46 25.69
N ARG A 242 1.54 -2.29 25.04
CA ARG A 242 2.64 -1.33 24.89
C ARG A 242 3.13 -0.82 26.25
N LYS A 243 2.21 -0.48 27.16
CA LYS A 243 2.55 -0.01 28.52
C LYS A 243 3.25 -1.10 29.32
N GLU A 244 2.77 -2.33 29.28
CA GLU A 244 3.39 -3.48 29.95
C GLU A 244 4.79 -3.77 29.42
N LEU A 245 4.98 -3.83 28.10
CA LEU A 245 6.29 -4.01 27.46
C LEU A 245 7.27 -2.87 27.81
N SER A 246 6.78 -1.63 27.86
CA SER A 246 7.60 -0.48 28.27
C SER A 246 8.08 -0.61 29.72
N GLY A 247 7.19 -1.05 30.62
CA GLY A 247 7.52 -1.33 32.02
C GLY A 247 8.59 -2.41 32.16
N ILE A 248 8.43 -3.54 31.46
CA ILE A 248 9.42 -4.63 31.45
C ILE A 248 10.78 -4.15 30.94
N ARG A 249 10.82 -3.39 29.84
CA ARG A 249 12.06 -2.82 29.29
C ARG A 249 12.74 -1.86 30.28
N LYS A 250 11.97 -1.05 31.01
CA LYS A 250 12.50 -0.16 32.03
C LYS A 250 13.15 -0.94 33.19
N LEU A 251 12.44 -1.95 33.71
CA LEU A 251 12.97 -2.83 34.77
C LEU A 251 14.23 -3.58 34.35
N ALA A 252 14.27 -4.08 33.12
CA ALA A 252 15.44 -4.76 32.55
C ALA A 252 16.65 -3.82 32.47
N ARG A 253 16.45 -2.56 32.02
CA ARG A 253 17.52 -1.53 31.98
C ARG A 253 18.01 -1.17 33.36
N GLU A 254 17.14 -1.04 34.37
CA GLU A 254 17.52 -0.75 35.76
C GLU A 254 18.32 -1.91 36.37
N ARG A 255 17.90 -3.17 36.08
CA ARG A 255 18.67 -4.36 36.52
C ARG A 255 20.04 -4.43 35.87
N ALA A 256 20.14 -4.19 34.57
CA ALA A 256 21.40 -4.16 33.84
C ALA A 256 22.37 -3.08 34.42
N LYS A 257 21.86 -1.88 34.74
CA LYS A 257 22.65 -0.83 35.39
C LYS A 257 23.14 -1.26 36.77
N LYS A 258 22.30 -1.91 37.61
CA LYS A 258 22.69 -2.41 38.91
C LYS A 258 23.74 -3.50 38.83
N VAL A 259 23.66 -4.42 37.86
CA VAL A 259 24.64 -5.47 37.63
C VAL A 259 26.00 -4.90 37.19
N SER A 260 26.02 -3.89 36.34
CA SER A 260 27.25 -3.22 35.90
C SER A 260 27.97 -2.47 37.07
N LEU A 261 27.21 -1.97 38.05
CA LEU A 261 27.74 -1.30 39.23
C LEU A 261 28.25 -2.28 40.33
N HIS A 262 27.94 -3.58 40.21
CA HIS A 262 28.27 -4.59 41.23
C HIS A 262 29.45 -5.51 40.86
N ASN A 263 30.17 -5.23 39.79
CA ASN A 263 31.37 -6.00 39.48
C ASN A 263 32.50 -5.67 40.47
N LYS A 264 32.64 -6.47 41.53
CA LYS A 264 33.65 -6.29 42.59
C LYS A 264 35.10 -6.32 42.09
N LYS A 265 35.34 -6.84 40.88
CA LYS A 265 36.68 -6.96 40.28
C LYS A 265 37.08 -5.77 39.40
N LEU A 266 36.11 -5.05 38.86
CA LEU A 266 36.35 -3.87 38.05
C LEU A 266 35.63 -2.69 38.72
N ARG A 267 36.35 -1.89 39.47
CA ARG A 267 35.83 -0.60 39.96
C ARG A 267 36.07 0.41 38.88
N ASP A 268 34.97 1.00 38.41
CA ASP A 268 35.02 2.15 37.52
C ASP A 268 35.69 3.32 38.27
N CYS A 269 36.46 4.13 37.56
CA CYS A 269 37.11 5.29 38.17
C CYS A 269 36.04 6.29 38.66
N LYS A 270 36.29 6.96 39.75
CA LYS A 270 35.37 7.95 40.33
C LYS A 270 35.20 9.17 39.42
N ILE A 271 36.20 9.46 38.63
CA ILE A 271 36.28 10.60 37.73
C ILE A 271 36.66 10.03 36.37
N HIS A 272 35.80 10.27 35.37
CA HIS A 272 36.07 9.83 34.01
C HIS A 272 36.83 10.90 33.22
N PHE A 273 37.74 10.49 32.35
CA PHE A 273 38.51 11.39 31.48
C PHE A 273 37.56 12.31 30.63
N ASN A 274 36.38 11.83 30.30
CA ASN A 274 35.36 12.58 29.57
C ASN A 274 34.53 13.54 30.44
N ASP A 275 34.77 13.64 31.75
CA ASP A 275 34.11 14.59 32.63
C ASP A 275 34.81 15.95 32.61
N PHE A 276 34.51 16.74 31.56
CA PHE A 276 35.09 18.07 31.32
C PHE A 276 34.81 19.11 32.42
N LYS A 277 33.93 18.81 33.37
CA LYS A 277 33.61 19.68 34.53
C LYS A 277 34.50 19.41 35.74
N ASN A 278 35.28 18.33 35.71
CA ASN A 278 36.12 17.95 36.83
C ASN A 278 37.58 18.21 36.53
N GLU A 279 38.21 19.08 37.36
CA GLU A 279 39.61 19.47 37.18
C GLU A 279 40.60 18.28 37.38
N ARG A 280 40.18 17.22 38.07
CA ARG A 280 41.00 16.01 38.34
C ARG A 280 40.85 14.92 37.31
N ARG A 281 40.24 15.18 36.18
CA ARG A 281 40.01 14.18 35.12
C ARG A 281 41.32 13.60 34.53
N GLU A 282 42.43 14.32 34.67
CA GLU A 282 43.73 13.91 34.16
C GLU A 282 44.53 13.07 35.15
N GLU A 283 44.04 12.90 36.42
CA GLU A 283 44.65 12.11 37.46
C GLU A 283 44.16 10.65 37.52
N THR A 284 43.30 10.23 36.56
CA THR A 284 42.67 8.91 36.54
C THR A 284 43.24 8.00 35.45
#